data_926174e96ed27b3e3396e4fb3b6627dd
#
_entry.id   926174e96ed27b3e3396e4fb3b6627dd
#
_cell.length_a   1.000
_cell.length_b   1.000
_cell.length_c   1.000
_cell.angle_alpha   90.00
_cell.angle_beta   90.00
_cell.angle_gamma   90.00
#
_symmetry.space_group_name_H-M   'P 1'
#
loop_
_entity.id
_entity.type
_entity.pdbx_description
1 polymer ?
#
loop_
_entity_poly.entity_id
_entity_poly.type
_entity_poly.pdbx_seq_one_letter_code
_entity_poly.pdbx_strand_id
1 'polypeptide(L)'
;MGIIATYDGKIFHNPSNKFCIVIVKTADTSVPAQARDKRRYGDHLIRFTAVGYEIPMTDAVELELEGEWVNGKYGMQLQVEQWREIVPKTREGVLSYLGSGLIKGIGEKTAAEIVAKFGTNTLDVLEKHPERLLEVRGITENKLEDIRTSFAESRALRDIMTLLAPFKLTPKTALKIYQHFGPACLDILKKSPFELCQMPGFGFRRVDAIVRKTDNRPRDPMRIRGALHCTLDEAKGKQGHLFLGREELRKAAFKMLNEKIPLPEMRVRPEEVEQELDAMILNGSVVSMRDSIYHPGAFAQEDETASRIARMLAEERPPMKDISTIIETVRADQGLRTSGKQESAVRTAFLYNLSVITGSPGTGKTTVLKIILEVYRRIYPDGKIVLMAPTGRASRRMAESTGFEEACTMHSGLGLVSEEDEGSRTKKQDSLDADLVIVDEFSMVDMWLAGKFFSALKNHTGELEPVAYQIPQMAD
;
A
#
# COMPACT_ATOMS: atom_id res chain seq x y z
N MET A 1 5.95 -32.36 -13.00
CA MET A 1 6.99 -32.67 -14.02
C MET A 1 7.03 -31.48 -14.95
N GLY A 2 8.21 -30.84 -15.06
CA GLY A 2 8.39 -29.68 -15.93
C GLY A 2 8.58 -30.08 -17.39
N ILE A 3 7.96 -29.36 -18.30
CA ILE A 3 8.13 -29.55 -19.75
C ILE A 3 9.21 -28.56 -20.22
N ILE A 4 10.27 -29.08 -20.83
CA ILE A 4 11.30 -28.22 -21.44
C ILE A 4 10.81 -27.79 -22.81
N ALA A 5 10.68 -26.48 -23.02
CA ALA A 5 10.14 -25.91 -24.25
C ALA A 5 10.85 -24.59 -24.60
N THR A 6 10.77 -24.22 -25.86
CA THR A 6 11.29 -22.95 -26.36
C THR A 6 10.15 -22.11 -26.93
N TYR A 7 10.19 -20.79 -26.73
CA TYR A 7 9.21 -19.88 -27.31
C TYR A 7 9.18 -20.01 -28.86
N ASP A 8 7.96 -20.01 -29.42
CA ASP A 8 7.78 -20.08 -30.89
C ASP A 8 6.89 -18.96 -31.45
N GLY A 9 6.04 -18.33 -30.59
CA GLY A 9 5.21 -17.22 -31.03
C GLY A 9 4.31 -16.64 -29.98
N LYS A 10 3.94 -15.39 -30.17
CA LYS A 10 3.02 -14.65 -29.30
C LYS A 10 1.59 -14.74 -29.82
N ILE A 11 0.65 -15.09 -28.95
CA ILE A 11 -0.80 -14.97 -29.21
C ILE A 11 -1.33 -13.69 -28.59
N PHE A 12 -1.02 -13.46 -27.30
CA PHE A 12 -1.47 -12.29 -26.57
C PHE A 12 -0.45 -11.87 -25.50
N HIS A 13 -0.34 -10.57 -25.27
CA HIS A 13 0.47 -10.01 -24.18
C HIS A 13 -0.18 -8.74 -23.66
N ASN A 14 -0.34 -8.63 -22.37
CA ASN A 14 -0.78 -7.43 -21.70
C ASN A 14 0.42 -6.76 -21.00
N PRO A 15 0.88 -5.59 -21.47
CA PRO A 15 2.05 -4.91 -20.90
C PRO A 15 1.89 -4.49 -19.45
N SER A 16 0.64 -4.16 -19.03
CA SER A 16 0.38 -3.62 -17.71
C SER A 16 0.47 -4.67 -16.59
N ASN A 17 0.00 -5.89 -16.84
CA ASN A 17 0.00 -6.96 -15.86
C ASN A 17 0.91 -8.14 -16.23
N LYS A 18 1.63 -8.03 -17.37
CA LYS A 18 2.56 -9.05 -17.88
C LYS A 18 1.93 -10.41 -18.16
N PHE A 19 0.60 -10.50 -18.22
CA PHE A 19 -0.09 -11.71 -18.62
C PHE A 19 0.16 -11.99 -20.10
N CYS A 20 0.51 -13.23 -20.44
CA CYS A 20 0.78 -13.62 -21.81
C CYS A 20 0.19 -14.99 -22.16
N ILE A 21 -0.12 -15.13 -23.44
CA ILE A 21 -0.48 -16.39 -24.11
C ILE A 21 0.51 -16.57 -25.24
N VAL A 22 1.30 -17.62 -25.15
CA VAL A 22 2.39 -17.88 -26.09
C VAL A 22 2.28 -19.29 -26.66
N ILE A 23 2.82 -19.48 -27.85
CA ILE A 23 3.08 -20.78 -28.43
C ILE A 23 4.50 -21.15 -28.08
N VAL A 24 4.68 -22.35 -27.56
CA VAL A 24 5.99 -22.93 -27.27
C VAL A 24 6.16 -24.25 -28.03
N LYS A 25 7.42 -24.59 -28.33
CA LYS A 25 7.80 -25.83 -29.04
C LYS A 25 8.69 -26.69 -28.14
N THR A 26 8.48 -28.01 -28.22
CA THR A 26 9.22 -28.99 -27.40
C THR A 26 9.43 -30.30 -28.14
N ALA A 27 10.46 -31.03 -27.78
CA ALA A 27 10.67 -32.42 -28.19
C ALA A 27 9.98 -33.42 -27.19
N ASP A 28 9.42 -32.91 -26.07
CA ASP A 28 8.82 -33.71 -25.03
C ASP A 28 7.50 -34.32 -25.50
N THR A 29 7.46 -35.64 -25.57
CA THR A 29 6.26 -36.39 -26.00
C THR A 29 5.17 -36.51 -24.93
N SER A 30 5.44 -36.10 -23.69
CA SER A 30 4.47 -36.10 -22.60
C SER A 30 3.34 -35.09 -22.80
N VAL A 31 3.47 -34.14 -23.72
CA VAL A 31 2.42 -33.19 -24.10
C VAL A 31 1.18 -33.92 -24.56
N PRO A 32 -0.01 -33.71 -23.93
CA PRO A 32 -1.26 -34.37 -24.33
C PRO A 32 -1.60 -34.16 -25.81
N ALA A 33 -2.03 -35.19 -26.49
CA ALA A 33 -2.37 -35.15 -27.91
C ALA A 33 -3.39 -34.04 -28.26
N GLN A 34 -4.32 -33.77 -27.33
CA GLN A 34 -5.37 -32.76 -27.47
C GLN A 34 -4.84 -31.31 -27.36
N ALA A 35 -3.66 -31.14 -26.74
CA ALA A 35 -3.01 -29.82 -26.58
C ALA A 35 -2.07 -29.49 -27.75
N ARG A 36 -1.75 -30.47 -28.62
CA ARG A 36 -0.82 -30.29 -29.72
C ARG A 36 -1.43 -29.44 -30.83
N ASP A 37 -0.75 -28.34 -31.23
CA ASP A 37 -1.16 -27.53 -32.36
C ASP A 37 -0.86 -28.25 -33.69
N LYS A 38 -1.89 -28.54 -34.46
CA LYS A 38 -1.83 -29.26 -35.72
C LYS A 38 -1.54 -28.37 -36.95
N ARG A 39 -1.41 -27.05 -36.78
CA ARG A 39 -1.43 -26.07 -37.89
C ARG A 39 -0.05 -25.74 -38.43
N ARG A 40 1.03 -26.17 -37.80
CA ARG A 40 2.40 -25.88 -38.26
C ARG A 40 3.14 -27.17 -38.52
N TYR A 41 3.51 -27.37 -39.79
CA TYR A 41 4.32 -28.47 -40.26
C TYR A 41 5.71 -27.94 -40.65
N GLY A 42 6.79 -28.63 -40.27
CA GLY A 42 8.11 -28.26 -40.71
C GLY A 42 9.28 -28.80 -39.90
N ASP A 43 9.06 -29.12 -38.64
CA ASP A 43 10.03 -29.75 -37.75
C ASP A 43 9.37 -30.85 -36.91
N HIS A 44 10.14 -31.75 -36.33
CA HIS A 44 9.63 -32.84 -35.50
C HIS A 44 9.22 -32.38 -34.09
N LEU A 45 9.07 -31.05 -33.85
CA LEU A 45 8.76 -30.50 -32.56
C LEU A 45 7.25 -30.34 -32.33
N ILE A 46 6.82 -30.69 -31.15
CA ILE A 46 5.43 -30.52 -30.67
C ILE A 46 5.24 -29.09 -30.25
N ARG A 47 4.17 -28.44 -30.72
CA ARG A 47 3.77 -27.09 -30.35
C ARG A 47 2.52 -27.14 -29.52
N PHE A 48 2.47 -26.29 -28.47
CA PHE A 48 1.30 -26.13 -27.64
C PHE A 48 1.18 -24.72 -27.11
N THR A 49 -0.02 -24.36 -26.63
CA THR A 49 -0.26 -23.04 -26.02
C THR A 49 0.09 -23.08 -24.53
N ALA A 50 0.92 -22.15 -24.10
CA ALA A 50 1.23 -21.86 -22.70
C ALA A 50 0.64 -20.51 -22.30
N VAL A 51 -0.02 -20.47 -21.14
CA VAL A 51 -0.70 -19.29 -20.61
C VAL A 51 -0.17 -18.99 -19.22
N GLY A 52 0.31 -17.79 -19.00
CA GLY A 52 0.91 -17.42 -17.71
C GLY A 52 1.31 -15.96 -17.64
N TYR A 53 2.16 -15.66 -16.69
CA TYR A 53 2.69 -14.33 -16.48
C TYR A 53 4.19 -14.31 -16.71
N GLU A 54 4.69 -13.24 -17.37
CA GLU A 54 6.11 -12.99 -17.60
C GLU A 54 6.88 -14.15 -18.26
N ILE A 55 6.20 -15.03 -19.01
CA ILE A 55 6.88 -16.07 -19.77
C ILE A 55 7.77 -15.38 -20.80
N PRO A 56 9.09 -15.66 -20.84
CA PRO A 56 10.01 -15.06 -21.79
C PRO A 56 9.57 -15.29 -23.24
N MET A 57 9.43 -14.21 -23.99
CA MET A 57 8.98 -14.25 -25.40
C MET A 57 10.19 -14.20 -26.35
N THR A 58 11.15 -15.06 -26.12
CA THR A 58 12.37 -15.22 -26.93
C THR A 58 12.67 -16.70 -27.09
N ASP A 59 13.13 -17.07 -28.28
CA ASP A 59 13.61 -18.43 -28.61
C ASP A 59 15.07 -18.65 -28.19
N ALA A 60 15.70 -17.62 -27.62
CA ALA A 60 17.08 -17.65 -27.17
C ALA A 60 17.33 -18.49 -25.91
N VAL A 61 16.27 -18.86 -25.20
CA VAL A 61 16.34 -19.63 -23.94
C VAL A 61 15.40 -20.82 -23.98
N GLU A 62 15.83 -21.93 -23.39
CA GLU A 62 14.97 -23.03 -23.07
C GLU A 62 14.29 -22.76 -21.73
N LEU A 63 13.00 -23.04 -21.68
CA LEU A 63 12.17 -22.83 -20.49
C LEU A 63 11.74 -24.20 -19.96
N GLU A 64 11.89 -24.43 -18.69
CA GLU A 64 11.17 -25.49 -18.00
C GLU A 64 9.85 -24.94 -17.47
N LEU A 65 8.75 -25.42 -18.03
CA LEU A 65 7.40 -24.97 -17.72
C LEU A 65 6.70 -25.99 -16.83
N GLU A 66 6.21 -25.56 -15.68
CA GLU A 66 5.38 -26.37 -14.78
C GLU A 66 3.98 -25.77 -14.66
N GLY A 67 2.96 -26.60 -14.68
CA GLY A 67 1.58 -26.15 -14.60
C GLY A 67 0.57 -27.28 -14.82
N GLU A 68 -0.70 -26.89 -14.93
CA GLU A 68 -1.81 -27.82 -15.16
C GLU A 68 -2.36 -27.68 -16.58
N TRP A 69 -2.74 -28.81 -17.17
CA TRP A 69 -3.42 -28.81 -18.46
C TRP A 69 -4.89 -28.49 -18.28
N VAL A 70 -5.36 -27.38 -18.87
CA VAL A 70 -6.72 -26.89 -18.75
C VAL A 70 -7.37 -26.74 -20.13
N ASN A 71 -8.68 -26.93 -20.23
CA ASN A 71 -9.43 -26.62 -21.43
C ASN A 71 -9.78 -25.12 -21.43
N GLY A 72 -9.10 -24.35 -22.27
CA GLY A 72 -9.37 -22.95 -22.50
C GLY A 72 -10.34 -22.71 -23.67
N LYS A 73 -10.63 -21.44 -23.95
CA LYS A 73 -11.54 -21.01 -25.02
C LYS A 73 -11.15 -21.54 -26.41
N TYR A 74 -9.88 -21.83 -26.64
CA TYR A 74 -9.32 -22.20 -27.93
C TYR A 74 -8.70 -23.61 -27.93
N GLY A 75 -9.03 -24.46 -26.95
CA GLY A 75 -8.53 -25.82 -26.80
C GLY A 75 -7.73 -26.04 -25.52
N MET A 76 -7.13 -27.24 -25.42
CA MET A 76 -6.30 -27.57 -24.26
C MET A 76 -5.00 -26.78 -24.30
N GLN A 77 -4.67 -26.14 -23.17
CA GLN A 77 -3.50 -25.28 -22.98
C GLN A 77 -2.83 -25.58 -21.64
N LEU A 78 -1.53 -25.33 -21.53
CA LEU A 78 -0.81 -25.41 -20.27
C LEU A 78 -1.02 -24.09 -19.51
N GLN A 79 -1.71 -24.14 -18.37
CA GLN A 79 -1.77 -23.05 -17.41
C GLN A 79 -0.47 -23.08 -16.62
N VAL A 80 0.48 -22.25 -17.01
CA VAL A 80 1.81 -22.20 -16.39
C VAL A 80 1.69 -21.59 -15.00
N GLU A 81 1.99 -22.40 -14.00
CA GLU A 81 2.07 -21.96 -12.60
C GLU A 81 3.48 -21.46 -12.29
N GLN A 82 4.48 -22.10 -12.88
CA GLN A 82 5.91 -21.79 -12.71
C GLN A 82 6.67 -22.01 -14.00
N TRP A 83 7.70 -21.23 -14.18
CA TRP A 83 8.68 -21.46 -15.24
C TRP A 83 10.07 -21.05 -14.75
N ARG A 84 11.08 -21.68 -15.30
CA ARG A 84 12.47 -21.31 -15.11
C ARG A 84 13.24 -21.36 -16.42
N GLU A 85 14.18 -20.44 -16.58
CA GLU A 85 15.10 -20.47 -17.70
C GLU A 85 16.20 -21.51 -17.45
N ILE A 86 16.49 -22.31 -18.46
CA ILE A 86 17.64 -23.20 -18.44
C ILE A 86 18.84 -22.38 -18.91
N VAL A 87 19.77 -22.13 -17.99
CA VAL A 87 20.98 -21.32 -18.29
C VAL A 87 21.82 -22.02 -19.34
N PRO A 88 22.09 -21.37 -20.49
CA PRO A 88 22.84 -21.98 -21.56
C PRO A 88 24.30 -22.20 -21.18
N LYS A 89 24.82 -23.39 -21.49
CA LYS A 89 26.20 -23.79 -21.23
C LYS A 89 27.08 -23.78 -22.51
N THR A 90 26.48 -23.55 -23.68
CA THR A 90 27.19 -23.46 -24.95
C THR A 90 27.46 -22.02 -25.33
N ARG A 91 28.47 -21.77 -26.14
CA ARG A 91 28.84 -20.43 -26.63
C ARG A 91 27.68 -19.77 -27.39
N GLU A 92 27.03 -20.54 -28.26
CA GLU A 92 25.86 -20.11 -29.03
C GLU A 92 24.66 -19.79 -28.14
N GLY A 93 24.42 -20.61 -27.15
CA GLY A 93 23.36 -20.39 -26.17
C GLY A 93 23.59 -19.13 -25.33
N VAL A 94 24.82 -18.90 -24.86
CA VAL A 94 25.18 -17.67 -24.11
C VAL A 94 25.03 -16.44 -25.00
N LEU A 95 25.45 -16.52 -26.28
CA LEU A 95 25.27 -15.43 -27.22
C LEU A 95 23.79 -15.09 -27.44
N SER A 96 22.98 -16.09 -27.68
CA SER A 96 21.55 -15.95 -27.88
C SER A 96 20.86 -15.38 -26.64
N TYR A 97 21.23 -15.87 -25.43
CA TYR A 97 20.74 -15.37 -24.15
C TYR A 97 21.01 -13.88 -23.94
N LEU A 98 22.28 -13.45 -24.16
CA LEU A 98 22.66 -12.06 -23.97
C LEU A 98 22.06 -11.13 -25.04
N GLY A 99 21.92 -11.61 -26.29
CA GLY A 99 21.34 -10.85 -27.40
C GLY A 99 19.80 -10.76 -27.38
N SER A 100 19.15 -11.52 -26.52
CA SER A 100 17.68 -11.66 -26.46
C SER A 100 16.92 -10.40 -26.01
N GLY A 101 17.63 -9.37 -25.50
CA GLY A 101 17.02 -8.17 -24.91
C GLY A 101 16.54 -8.34 -23.47
N LEU A 102 16.79 -9.49 -22.85
CA LEU A 102 16.48 -9.73 -21.42
C LEU A 102 17.34 -8.89 -20.49
N ILE A 103 18.56 -8.56 -20.90
CA ILE A 103 19.49 -7.73 -20.14
C ILE A 103 19.57 -6.35 -20.78
N LYS A 104 19.10 -5.33 -20.08
CA LYS A 104 19.17 -3.95 -20.54
C LYS A 104 20.62 -3.53 -20.77
N GLY A 105 20.88 -2.89 -21.90
CA GLY A 105 22.22 -2.43 -22.24
C GLY A 105 23.05 -3.44 -23.09
N ILE A 106 22.59 -4.69 -23.26
CA ILE A 106 23.22 -5.67 -24.15
C ILE A 106 22.31 -5.93 -25.36
N GLY A 107 22.72 -5.44 -26.54
CA GLY A 107 22.11 -5.82 -27.81
C GLY A 107 22.96 -6.88 -28.51
N GLU A 108 22.49 -7.43 -29.65
CA GLU A 108 23.15 -8.51 -30.40
C GLU A 108 24.64 -8.26 -30.69
N LYS A 109 25.01 -7.05 -31.13
CA LYS A 109 26.42 -6.70 -31.41
C LYS A 109 27.26 -6.71 -30.12
N THR A 110 26.78 -6.14 -29.06
CA THR A 110 27.47 -6.12 -27.76
C THR A 110 27.58 -7.52 -27.18
N ALA A 111 26.54 -8.36 -27.32
CA ALA A 111 26.53 -9.76 -26.89
C ALA A 111 27.63 -10.55 -27.67
N ALA A 112 27.73 -10.34 -29.00
CA ALA A 112 28.74 -10.99 -29.80
C ALA A 112 30.17 -10.62 -29.36
N GLU A 113 30.45 -9.37 -29.07
CA GLU A 113 31.75 -8.90 -28.59
C GLU A 113 32.09 -9.44 -27.19
N ILE A 114 31.12 -9.48 -26.27
CA ILE A 114 31.29 -10.04 -24.93
C ILE A 114 31.62 -11.54 -25.03
N VAL A 115 30.81 -12.31 -25.78
CA VAL A 115 30.99 -13.76 -25.93
C VAL A 115 32.25 -14.10 -26.73
N ALA A 116 32.63 -13.26 -27.69
CA ALA A 116 33.91 -13.43 -28.40
C ALA A 116 35.10 -13.37 -27.44
N LYS A 117 35.03 -12.50 -26.43
CA LYS A 117 36.11 -12.30 -25.46
C LYS A 117 36.10 -13.31 -24.32
N PHE A 118 34.93 -13.60 -23.74
CA PHE A 118 34.83 -14.41 -22.52
C PHE A 118 34.32 -15.84 -22.76
N GLY A 119 33.81 -16.14 -23.95
CA GLY A 119 33.31 -17.47 -24.33
C GLY A 119 32.19 -17.95 -23.43
N THR A 120 32.24 -19.20 -23.00
CA THR A 120 31.28 -19.83 -22.08
C THR A 120 31.36 -19.30 -20.66
N ASN A 121 32.45 -18.60 -20.28
CA ASN A 121 32.62 -18.00 -18.96
C ASN A 121 31.94 -16.63 -18.84
N THR A 122 31.26 -16.16 -19.87
CA THR A 122 30.61 -14.83 -19.91
C THR A 122 29.66 -14.62 -18.76
N LEU A 123 28.83 -15.62 -18.43
CA LEU A 123 27.86 -15.51 -17.31
C LEU A 123 28.56 -15.46 -15.95
N ASP A 124 29.66 -16.20 -15.79
CA ASP A 124 30.49 -16.11 -14.57
C ASP A 124 31.16 -14.74 -14.44
N VAL A 125 31.58 -14.14 -15.54
CA VAL A 125 32.16 -12.79 -15.56
C VAL A 125 31.09 -11.75 -15.19
N LEU A 126 29.89 -11.82 -15.76
CA LEU A 126 28.78 -10.95 -15.41
C LEU A 126 28.41 -11.04 -13.93
N GLU A 127 28.52 -12.23 -13.34
CA GLU A 127 28.15 -12.50 -11.95
C GLU A 127 29.22 -12.08 -10.95
N LYS A 128 30.48 -12.45 -11.21
CA LYS A 128 31.57 -12.35 -10.23
C LYS A 128 32.54 -11.21 -10.49
N HIS A 129 32.70 -10.80 -11.75
CA HIS A 129 33.70 -9.84 -12.21
C HIS A 129 33.12 -8.91 -13.29
N PRO A 130 31.98 -8.23 -13.03
CA PRO A 130 31.30 -7.40 -14.05
C PRO A 130 32.20 -6.25 -14.57
N GLU A 131 33.13 -5.78 -13.75
CA GLU A 131 34.11 -4.75 -14.12
C GLU A 131 34.93 -5.13 -15.36
N ARG A 132 35.13 -6.43 -15.59
CA ARG A 132 35.86 -6.93 -16.78
C ARG A 132 35.13 -6.67 -18.10
N LEU A 133 33.82 -6.35 -18.05
CA LEU A 133 33.09 -5.95 -19.26
C LEU A 133 33.60 -4.63 -19.84
N LEU A 134 34.24 -3.77 -19.05
CA LEU A 134 34.89 -2.55 -19.53
C LEU A 134 36.04 -2.86 -20.54
N GLU A 135 36.55 -4.08 -20.51
CA GLU A 135 37.52 -4.55 -21.48
C GLU A 135 36.91 -4.77 -22.89
N VAL A 136 35.57 -4.74 -23.03
CA VAL A 136 34.85 -4.94 -24.29
C VAL A 136 34.55 -3.59 -24.92
N ARG A 137 34.84 -3.48 -26.23
CA ARG A 137 34.63 -2.24 -26.97
C ARG A 137 33.16 -1.80 -26.93
N GLY A 138 32.91 -0.53 -26.57
CA GLY A 138 31.57 0.05 -26.55
C GLY A 138 30.78 -0.17 -25.23
N ILE A 139 31.43 -0.72 -24.20
CA ILE A 139 30.89 -0.74 -22.83
C ILE A 139 31.59 0.37 -22.04
N THR A 140 30.80 1.36 -21.64
CA THR A 140 31.19 2.47 -20.75
C THR A 140 30.78 2.16 -19.31
N GLU A 141 31.30 2.92 -18.33
CA GLU A 141 30.94 2.76 -16.93
C GLU A 141 29.43 2.86 -16.70
N ASN A 142 28.75 3.84 -17.32
CA ASN A 142 27.30 3.98 -17.23
C ASN A 142 26.56 2.75 -17.81
N LYS A 143 27.03 2.26 -18.93
CA LYS A 143 26.44 1.06 -19.57
C LYS A 143 26.72 -0.20 -18.75
N LEU A 144 27.89 -0.29 -18.11
CA LEU A 144 28.21 -1.37 -17.18
C LEU A 144 27.24 -1.39 -15.98
N GLU A 145 26.91 -0.24 -15.41
CA GLU A 145 25.98 -0.15 -14.29
C GLU A 145 24.55 -0.56 -14.69
N ASP A 146 24.08 -0.14 -15.88
CA ASP A 146 22.79 -0.60 -16.44
C ASP A 146 22.75 -2.12 -16.62
N ILE A 147 23.82 -2.69 -17.18
CA ILE A 147 23.96 -4.14 -17.40
C ILE A 147 23.97 -4.88 -16.07
N ARG A 148 24.75 -4.42 -15.10
CA ARG A 148 24.90 -5.01 -13.78
C ARG A 148 23.57 -5.03 -13.03
N THR A 149 22.86 -3.91 -13.02
CA THR A 149 21.55 -3.77 -12.37
C THR A 149 20.54 -4.72 -13.00
N SER A 150 20.40 -4.69 -14.33
CA SER A 150 19.43 -5.52 -15.04
C SER A 150 19.72 -7.03 -14.90
N PHE A 151 21.00 -7.43 -14.92
CA PHE A 151 21.39 -8.82 -14.73
C PHE A 151 21.10 -9.30 -13.29
N ALA A 152 21.40 -8.46 -12.29
CA ALA A 152 21.11 -8.76 -10.88
C ALA A 152 19.60 -8.88 -10.62
N GLU A 153 18.78 -7.99 -11.21
CA GLU A 153 17.32 -8.05 -11.13
C GLU A 153 16.77 -9.36 -11.72
N SER A 154 17.19 -9.70 -12.92
CA SER A 154 16.74 -10.92 -13.61
C SER A 154 17.09 -12.18 -12.81
N ARG A 155 18.28 -12.21 -12.21
CA ARG A 155 18.72 -13.31 -11.35
C ARG A 155 17.91 -13.39 -10.06
N ALA A 156 17.77 -12.27 -9.36
CA ALA A 156 17.03 -12.21 -8.09
C ALA A 156 15.58 -12.63 -8.27
N LEU A 157 14.90 -12.19 -9.32
CA LEU A 157 13.54 -12.61 -9.64
C LEU A 157 13.44 -14.12 -9.84
N ARG A 158 14.39 -14.72 -10.58
CA ARG A 158 14.47 -16.18 -10.78
C ARG A 158 14.62 -16.93 -9.46
N ASP A 159 15.53 -16.46 -8.61
CA ASP A 159 15.81 -17.08 -7.32
C ASP A 159 14.61 -16.94 -6.36
N ILE A 160 13.92 -15.78 -6.35
CA ILE A 160 12.68 -15.57 -5.60
C ILE A 160 11.59 -16.51 -6.10
N MET A 161 11.39 -16.62 -7.42
CA MET A 161 10.40 -17.50 -8.00
C MET A 161 10.67 -18.96 -7.64
N THR A 162 11.92 -19.40 -7.71
CA THR A 162 12.32 -20.75 -7.31
C THR A 162 12.05 -21.02 -5.82
N LEU A 163 12.40 -20.06 -4.96
CA LEU A 163 12.17 -20.18 -3.51
C LEU A 163 10.68 -20.19 -3.16
N LEU A 164 9.88 -19.39 -3.86
CA LEU A 164 8.45 -19.23 -3.62
C LEU A 164 7.57 -20.15 -4.47
N ALA A 165 8.17 -20.97 -5.32
CA ALA A 165 7.51 -21.95 -6.17
C ALA A 165 6.51 -22.85 -5.42
N PRO A 166 6.83 -23.43 -4.24
CA PRO A 166 5.91 -24.29 -3.50
C PRO A 166 4.63 -23.58 -3.04
N PHE A 167 4.57 -22.26 -3.13
CA PHE A 167 3.46 -21.43 -2.59
C PHE A 167 2.53 -20.90 -3.66
N LYS A 168 2.70 -21.31 -4.91
CA LYS A 168 1.90 -20.84 -6.05
C LYS A 168 1.83 -19.31 -6.13
N LEU A 169 2.93 -18.61 -5.81
CA LEU A 169 3.02 -17.17 -5.92
C LEU A 169 3.33 -16.78 -7.37
N THR A 170 2.59 -15.81 -7.88
CA THR A 170 2.75 -15.37 -9.26
C THR A 170 4.04 -14.58 -9.44
N PRO A 171 4.63 -14.55 -10.66
CA PRO A 171 5.78 -13.70 -10.99
C PRO A 171 5.58 -12.22 -10.65
N LYS A 172 4.36 -11.72 -10.80
CA LYS A 172 3.98 -10.37 -10.35
C LYS A 172 4.23 -10.14 -8.85
N THR A 173 4.01 -11.18 -8.05
CA THR A 173 4.27 -11.13 -6.61
C THR A 173 5.76 -11.12 -6.30
N ALA A 174 6.55 -11.94 -7.00
CA ALA A 174 8.01 -11.97 -6.89
C ALA A 174 8.63 -10.61 -7.26
N LEU A 175 8.13 -9.99 -8.34
CA LEU A 175 8.55 -8.64 -8.75
C LEU A 175 8.24 -7.59 -7.68
N LYS A 176 7.05 -7.62 -7.07
CA LYS A 176 6.72 -6.71 -5.96
C LYS A 176 7.64 -6.87 -4.76
N ILE A 177 7.99 -8.10 -4.39
CA ILE A 177 8.94 -8.38 -3.30
C ILE A 177 10.31 -7.78 -3.65
N TYR A 178 10.80 -8.01 -4.87
CA TYR A 178 12.07 -7.44 -5.31
C TYR A 178 12.05 -5.90 -5.33
N GLN A 179 10.99 -5.29 -5.85
CA GLN A 179 10.84 -3.83 -5.87
C GLN A 179 10.85 -3.21 -4.47
N HIS A 180 10.32 -3.92 -3.48
CA HIS A 180 10.24 -3.43 -2.10
C HIS A 180 11.53 -3.62 -1.31
N PHE A 181 12.17 -4.78 -1.41
CA PHE A 181 13.34 -5.15 -0.61
C PHE A 181 14.67 -5.10 -1.39
N GLY A 182 14.62 -4.90 -2.70
CA GLY A 182 15.81 -4.87 -3.55
C GLY A 182 16.62 -6.16 -3.51
N PRO A 183 17.95 -6.07 -3.64
CA PRO A 183 18.85 -7.24 -3.61
C PRO A 183 18.83 -8.05 -2.31
N ALA A 184 18.39 -7.44 -1.19
CA ALA A 184 18.31 -8.11 0.12
C ALA A 184 17.12 -9.09 0.22
N CYS A 185 16.20 -9.10 -0.76
CA CYS A 185 14.97 -9.87 -0.71
C CYS A 185 15.15 -11.38 -0.45
N LEU A 186 16.20 -11.99 -1.02
CA LEU A 186 16.49 -13.41 -0.82
C LEU A 186 16.95 -13.73 0.62
N ASP A 187 17.76 -12.85 1.20
CA ASP A 187 18.18 -12.99 2.57
C ASP A 187 17.02 -12.81 3.55
N ILE A 188 16.16 -11.85 3.27
CA ILE A 188 14.92 -11.59 4.05
C ILE A 188 14.01 -12.80 3.98
N LEU A 189 13.74 -13.34 2.79
CA LEU A 189 12.90 -14.52 2.62
C LEU A 189 13.44 -15.76 3.35
N LYS A 190 14.76 -15.90 3.47
CA LYS A 190 15.40 -17.03 4.16
C LYS A 190 15.52 -16.84 5.67
N LYS A 191 15.86 -15.62 6.12
CA LYS A 191 16.21 -15.33 7.52
C LYS A 191 15.06 -14.71 8.31
N SER A 192 14.27 -13.84 7.68
CA SER A 192 13.22 -13.02 8.32
C SER A 192 11.95 -12.94 7.49
N PRO A 193 11.34 -14.07 7.07
CA PRO A 193 10.24 -14.07 6.10
C PRO A 193 9.02 -13.27 6.55
N PHE A 194 8.85 -13.03 7.86
CA PHE A 194 7.74 -12.22 8.38
C PHE A 194 7.89 -10.72 8.13
N GLU A 195 9.05 -10.24 7.67
CA GLU A 195 9.20 -8.88 7.16
C GLU A 195 8.33 -8.63 5.91
N LEU A 196 7.96 -9.68 5.17
CA LEU A 196 6.98 -9.58 4.08
C LEU A 196 5.63 -9.00 4.54
N CYS A 197 5.29 -9.11 5.82
CA CYS A 197 4.05 -8.54 6.36
C CYS A 197 3.99 -7.01 6.26
N GLN A 198 5.12 -6.33 6.05
CA GLN A 198 5.18 -4.88 5.81
C GLN A 198 4.68 -4.49 4.41
N MET A 199 4.59 -5.46 3.50
CA MET A 199 4.15 -5.21 2.13
C MET A 199 2.63 -5.25 1.98
N PRO A 200 2.02 -4.31 1.23
CA PRO A 200 0.61 -4.37 0.90
C PRO A 200 0.23 -5.71 0.23
N GLY A 201 -0.78 -6.39 0.78
CA GLY A 201 -1.25 -7.69 0.29
C GLY A 201 -0.51 -8.92 0.83
N PHE A 202 0.47 -8.74 1.72
CA PHE A 202 1.17 -9.81 2.44
C PHE A 202 0.83 -9.83 3.93
N GLY A 203 -0.43 -10.02 4.27
CA GLY A 203 -0.82 -10.20 5.66
C GLY A 203 -0.20 -11.45 6.30
N PHE A 204 -0.02 -11.40 7.62
CA PHE A 204 0.59 -12.47 8.42
C PHE A 204 0.07 -13.87 8.08
N ARG A 205 -1.24 -14.05 7.93
CA ARG A 205 -1.86 -15.37 7.64
C ARG A 205 -1.32 -15.99 6.35
N ARG A 206 -1.03 -15.16 5.34
CA ARG A 206 -0.46 -15.62 4.07
C ARG A 206 1.01 -15.98 4.22
N VAL A 207 1.79 -15.11 4.86
CA VAL A 207 3.21 -15.33 5.13
C VAL A 207 3.40 -16.56 6.03
N ASP A 208 2.61 -16.68 7.08
CA ASP A 208 2.64 -17.83 7.99
C ASP A 208 2.33 -19.16 7.28
N ALA A 209 1.36 -19.17 6.36
CA ALA A 209 1.06 -20.33 5.54
C ALA A 209 2.24 -20.71 4.61
N ILE A 210 2.99 -19.74 4.13
CA ILE A 210 4.20 -19.92 3.34
C ILE A 210 5.30 -20.54 4.21
N VAL A 211 5.64 -19.88 5.31
CA VAL A 211 6.76 -20.28 6.19
C VAL A 211 6.55 -21.69 6.75
N ARG A 212 5.33 -22.03 7.15
CA ARG A 212 5.02 -23.39 7.67
C ARG A 212 5.26 -24.52 6.70
N LYS A 213 5.25 -24.26 5.40
CA LYS A 213 5.53 -25.27 4.38
C LYS A 213 7.03 -25.44 4.12
N THR A 214 7.83 -24.39 4.34
CA THR A 214 9.27 -24.41 4.10
C THR A 214 10.08 -24.70 5.36
N ASP A 215 9.69 -24.09 6.47
CA ASP A 215 10.41 -24.16 7.73
C ASP A 215 9.40 -24.15 8.89
N ASN A 216 8.97 -25.35 9.30
CA ASN A 216 7.91 -25.50 10.30
C ASN A 216 8.44 -25.24 11.71
N ARG A 217 8.70 -23.96 12.03
CA ARG A 217 9.06 -23.49 13.38
C ARG A 217 7.91 -22.67 13.99
N PRO A 218 6.85 -23.31 14.50
CA PRO A 218 5.64 -22.62 14.96
C PRO A 218 5.89 -21.67 16.13
N ARG A 219 6.93 -21.90 16.92
CA ARG A 219 7.34 -21.10 18.10
C ARG A 219 8.46 -20.09 17.81
N ASP A 220 8.73 -19.83 16.53
CA ASP A 220 9.74 -18.84 16.12
C ASP A 220 9.36 -17.43 16.64
N PRO A 221 10.26 -16.72 17.32
CA PRO A 221 10.05 -15.36 17.80
C PRO A 221 9.55 -14.39 16.70
N MET A 222 10.10 -14.48 15.50
CA MET A 222 9.68 -13.63 14.37
C MET A 222 8.23 -13.89 13.96
N ARG A 223 7.77 -15.14 14.04
CA ARG A 223 6.38 -15.50 13.82
C ARG A 223 5.46 -14.89 14.87
N ILE A 224 5.86 -14.91 16.14
CA ILE A 224 5.08 -14.33 17.24
C ILE A 224 4.99 -12.82 17.06
N ARG A 225 6.09 -12.13 16.76
CA ARG A 225 6.10 -10.69 16.47
C ARG A 225 5.22 -10.32 15.27
N GLY A 226 5.30 -11.11 14.19
CA GLY A 226 4.44 -10.91 13.02
C GLY A 226 2.95 -11.05 13.34
N ALA A 227 2.57 -11.97 14.22
CA ALA A 227 1.19 -12.13 14.67
C ALA A 227 0.72 -10.97 15.55
N LEU A 228 1.56 -10.46 16.45
CA LEU A 228 1.28 -9.29 17.27
C LEU A 228 1.02 -8.04 16.40
N HIS A 229 1.90 -7.77 15.44
CA HIS A 229 1.69 -6.69 14.47
C HIS A 229 0.41 -6.87 13.66
N CYS A 230 0.18 -8.07 13.12
CA CYS A 230 -1.03 -8.34 12.34
C CYS A 230 -2.31 -8.15 13.15
N THR A 231 -2.28 -8.47 14.44
CA THR A 231 -3.45 -8.27 15.32
C THR A 231 -3.77 -6.78 15.48
N LEU A 232 -2.74 -5.94 15.66
CA LEU A 232 -2.90 -4.48 15.70
C LEU A 232 -3.43 -3.93 14.35
N ASP A 233 -2.88 -4.42 13.23
CA ASP A 233 -3.33 -4.02 11.89
C ASP A 233 -4.78 -4.42 11.61
N GLU A 234 -5.18 -5.64 12.02
CA GLU A 234 -6.56 -6.09 11.88
C GLU A 234 -7.53 -5.26 12.73
N ALA A 235 -7.14 -4.88 13.94
CA ALA A 235 -7.92 -4.01 14.80
C ALA A 235 -8.10 -2.61 14.18
N LYS A 236 -7.02 -2.04 13.62
CA LYS A 236 -7.07 -0.77 12.91
C LYS A 236 -7.95 -0.86 11.66
N GLY A 237 -7.75 -1.86 10.81
CA GLY A 237 -8.42 -1.96 9.51
C GLY A 237 -9.89 -2.35 9.59
N LYS A 238 -10.30 -3.17 10.58
CA LYS A 238 -11.67 -3.67 10.70
C LYS A 238 -12.54 -2.87 11.68
N GLN A 239 -11.94 -2.34 12.73
CA GLN A 239 -12.64 -1.73 13.86
C GLN A 239 -12.28 -0.25 14.07
N GLY A 240 -11.27 0.27 13.37
CA GLY A 240 -10.80 1.64 13.51
C GLY A 240 -10.01 1.90 14.80
N HIS A 241 -9.60 0.85 15.53
CA HIS A 241 -8.83 1.00 16.76
C HIS A 241 -7.38 1.42 16.48
N LEU A 242 -6.89 2.42 17.18
CA LEU A 242 -5.49 2.87 17.10
C LEU A 242 -4.56 1.99 17.95
N PHE A 243 -5.10 1.39 19.00
CA PHE A 243 -4.42 0.52 19.94
C PHE A 243 -5.30 -0.65 20.37
N LEU A 244 -4.68 -1.61 21.01
CA LEU A 244 -5.37 -2.65 21.79
C LEU A 244 -4.85 -2.66 23.22
N GLY A 245 -5.69 -3.04 24.17
CA GLY A 245 -5.23 -3.35 25.52
C GLY A 245 -4.24 -4.50 25.50
N ARG A 246 -3.22 -4.46 26.38
CA ARG A 246 -2.14 -5.45 26.42
C ARG A 246 -2.67 -6.89 26.45
N GLU A 247 -3.63 -7.13 27.33
CA GLU A 247 -4.23 -8.47 27.50
C GLU A 247 -5.08 -8.88 26.30
N GLU A 248 -5.79 -7.95 25.68
CA GLU A 248 -6.57 -8.19 24.47
C GLU A 248 -5.67 -8.55 23.29
N LEU A 249 -4.62 -7.77 23.07
CA LEU A 249 -3.62 -8.03 22.01
C LEU A 249 -2.99 -9.41 22.19
N ARG A 250 -2.57 -9.74 23.42
CA ARG A 250 -1.97 -11.03 23.77
C ARG A 250 -2.90 -12.19 23.46
N LYS A 251 -4.16 -12.13 23.90
CA LYS A 251 -5.17 -13.18 23.68
C LYS A 251 -5.47 -13.36 22.18
N ALA A 252 -5.63 -12.28 21.46
CA ALA A 252 -5.94 -12.34 20.03
C ALA A 252 -4.77 -12.91 19.21
N ALA A 253 -3.52 -12.47 19.49
CA ALA A 253 -2.32 -13.01 18.86
C ALA A 253 -2.10 -14.50 19.21
N PHE A 254 -2.27 -14.87 20.48
CA PHE A 254 -2.18 -16.27 20.93
C PHE A 254 -3.18 -17.17 20.18
N LYS A 255 -4.42 -16.73 20.04
CA LYS A 255 -5.44 -17.44 19.27
C LYS A 255 -5.01 -17.60 17.80
N MET A 256 -4.57 -16.53 17.16
CA MET A 256 -4.12 -16.52 15.76
C MET A 256 -2.95 -17.48 15.53
N LEU A 257 -1.95 -17.49 16.43
CA LEU A 257 -0.77 -18.33 16.34
C LEU A 257 -1.08 -19.83 16.45
N ASN A 258 -2.09 -20.21 17.24
CA ASN A 258 -2.40 -21.61 17.56
C ASN A 258 -3.59 -22.20 16.78
N GLU A 259 -4.33 -21.36 16.02
CA GLU A 259 -5.57 -21.76 15.32
C GLU A 259 -5.40 -22.98 14.40
N LYS A 260 -4.22 -23.09 13.75
CA LYS A 260 -3.93 -24.17 12.80
C LYS A 260 -2.81 -25.11 13.23
N ILE A 261 -2.47 -25.14 14.53
CA ILE A 261 -1.44 -26.03 15.08
C ILE A 261 -2.12 -27.22 15.78
N PRO A 262 -2.10 -28.42 15.15
CA PRO A 262 -2.81 -29.58 15.70
C PRO A 262 -2.10 -30.16 16.94
N LEU A 263 -0.76 -30.18 16.93
CA LEU A 263 0.04 -30.82 17.97
C LEU A 263 0.24 -29.84 19.16
N PRO A 264 -0.22 -30.20 20.37
CA PRO A 264 -0.12 -29.34 21.56
C PRO A 264 1.30 -28.90 21.90
N GLU A 265 2.30 -29.76 21.74
CA GLU A 265 3.72 -29.50 22.00
C GLU A 265 4.34 -28.45 21.07
N MET A 266 3.75 -28.28 19.89
CA MET A 266 4.19 -27.29 18.90
C MET A 266 3.49 -25.93 19.07
N ARG A 267 2.49 -25.83 19.95
CA ARG A 267 1.76 -24.60 20.18
C ARG A 267 2.63 -23.58 20.89
N VAL A 268 2.46 -22.33 20.49
CA VAL A 268 3.03 -21.18 21.22
C VAL A 268 2.38 -21.10 22.60
N ARG A 269 3.17 -20.82 23.62
CA ARG A 269 2.70 -20.63 25.00
C ARG A 269 2.37 -19.16 25.28
N PRO A 270 1.48 -18.86 26.21
CA PRO A 270 1.15 -17.49 26.58
C PRO A 270 2.36 -16.66 27.01
N GLU A 271 3.31 -17.29 27.74
CA GLU A 271 4.53 -16.66 28.23
C GLU A 271 5.46 -16.25 27.07
N GLU A 272 5.49 -17.02 25.98
CA GLU A 272 6.31 -16.68 24.81
C GLU A 272 5.74 -15.47 24.06
N VAL A 273 4.40 -15.33 24.01
CA VAL A 273 3.76 -14.14 23.43
C VAL A 273 4.06 -12.91 24.28
N GLU A 274 4.03 -13.06 25.62
CA GLU A 274 4.35 -11.98 26.55
C GLU A 274 5.81 -11.54 26.41
N GLN A 275 6.74 -12.48 26.40
CA GLN A 275 8.18 -12.21 26.25
C GLN A 275 8.48 -11.46 24.93
N GLU A 276 7.86 -11.88 23.83
CA GLU A 276 8.06 -11.20 22.54
C GLU A 276 7.40 -9.82 22.53
N LEU A 277 6.25 -9.64 23.15
CA LEU A 277 5.62 -8.33 23.30
C LEU A 277 6.50 -7.38 24.12
N ASP A 278 7.08 -7.84 25.23
CA ASP A 278 8.02 -7.06 26.02
C ASP A 278 9.28 -6.69 25.21
N ALA A 279 9.82 -7.63 24.44
CA ALA A 279 10.94 -7.36 23.55
C ALA A 279 10.61 -6.32 22.48
N MET A 280 9.39 -6.36 21.92
CA MET A 280 8.91 -5.37 20.93
C MET A 280 8.71 -3.98 21.55
N ILE A 281 8.30 -3.89 22.81
CA ILE A 281 8.21 -2.62 23.53
C ILE A 281 9.62 -2.06 23.78
N LEU A 282 10.55 -2.90 24.25
CA LEU A 282 11.92 -2.49 24.54
C LEU A 282 12.69 -1.99 23.30
N ASN A 283 12.47 -2.61 22.13
CA ASN A 283 13.15 -2.23 20.89
C ASN A 283 12.37 -1.16 20.08
N GLY A 284 11.22 -0.70 20.58
CA GLY A 284 10.41 0.33 19.94
C GLY A 284 9.59 -0.13 18.73
N SER A 285 9.49 -1.44 18.48
CA SER A 285 8.63 -1.99 17.40
C SER A 285 7.15 -1.74 17.66
N VAL A 286 6.76 -1.62 18.92
CA VAL A 286 5.44 -1.13 19.37
C VAL A 286 5.63 -0.14 20.50
N VAL A 287 4.65 0.73 20.71
CA VAL A 287 4.64 1.72 21.80
C VAL A 287 3.64 1.29 22.86
N SER A 288 4.05 1.28 24.12
CA SER A 288 3.18 1.03 25.26
C SER A 288 2.91 2.32 26.00
N MET A 289 1.64 2.69 26.11
CA MET A 289 1.16 3.81 26.92
C MET A 289 0.19 3.26 27.96
N ARG A 290 0.62 3.14 29.22
CA ARG A 290 -0.12 2.46 30.28
C ARG A 290 -0.43 1.00 29.88
N ASP A 291 -1.71 0.65 29.69
CA ASP A 291 -2.13 -0.69 29.24
C ASP A 291 -2.41 -0.77 27.71
N SER A 292 -2.26 0.33 26.99
CA SER A 292 -2.55 0.42 25.57
C SER A 292 -1.28 0.18 24.72
N ILE A 293 -1.37 -0.72 23.76
CA ILE A 293 -0.27 -1.05 22.84
C ILE A 293 -0.62 -0.54 21.44
N TYR A 294 0.30 0.23 20.87
CA TYR A 294 0.16 0.90 19.58
C TYR A 294 1.20 0.46 18.56
N HIS A 295 0.88 0.57 17.29
CA HIS A 295 1.90 0.79 16.28
C HIS A 295 2.56 2.15 16.45
N PRO A 296 3.91 2.28 16.30
CA PRO A 296 4.59 3.56 16.49
C PRO A 296 4.02 4.71 15.66
N GLY A 297 3.68 4.44 14.39
CA GLY A 297 3.07 5.45 13.52
C GLY A 297 1.67 5.88 13.94
N ALA A 298 0.85 4.97 14.51
CA ALA A 298 -0.47 5.32 15.02
C ALA A 298 -0.37 6.17 16.29
N PHE A 299 0.54 5.81 17.21
CA PHE A 299 0.83 6.59 18.40
C PHE A 299 1.31 8.01 18.06
N ALA A 300 2.28 8.11 17.15
CA ALA A 300 2.80 9.41 16.73
C ALA A 300 1.71 10.31 16.11
N GLN A 301 0.82 9.74 15.29
CA GLN A 301 -0.31 10.48 14.71
C GLN A 301 -1.28 10.99 15.78
N GLU A 302 -1.62 10.15 16.76
CA GLU A 302 -2.51 10.53 17.85
C GLU A 302 -1.87 11.62 18.72
N ASP A 303 -0.61 11.44 19.13
CA ASP A 303 0.13 12.36 19.98
C ASP A 303 0.34 13.73 19.30
N GLU A 304 0.73 13.75 18.02
CA GLU A 304 0.89 14.99 17.25
C GLU A 304 -0.45 15.74 17.11
N THR A 305 -1.53 15.00 16.80
CA THR A 305 -2.88 15.57 16.68
C THR A 305 -3.34 16.13 18.00
N ALA A 306 -3.20 15.37 19.10
CA ALA A 306 -3.56 15.79 20.44
C ALA A 306 -2.77 17.02 20.90
N SER A 307 -1.44 17.04 20.64
CA SER A 307 -0.56 18.16 20.94
C SER A 307 -0.97 19.43 20.20
N ARG A 308 -1.44 19.30 18.96
CA ARG A 308 -1.91 20.42 18.17
C ARG A 308 -3.25 20.96 18.66
N ILE A 309 -4.19 20.08 18.96
CA ILE A 309 -5.45 20.46 19.57
C ILE A 309 -5.21 21.16 20.93
N ALA A 310 -4.33 20.63 21.76
CA ALA A 310 -3.98 21.23 23.04
C ALA A 310 -3.42 22.66 22.90
N ARG A 311 -2.56 22.89 21.90
CA ARG A 311 -2.05 24.25 21.58
C ARG A 311 -3.18 25.19 21.17
N MET A 312 -4.08 24.75 20.25
CA MET A 312 -5.22 25.57 19.82
C MET A 312 -6.15 25.94 20.98
N LEU A 313 -6.32 25.05 21.96
CA LEU A 313 -7.15 25.29 23.14
C LEU A 313 -6.45 26.21 24.17
N ALA A 314 -5.13 26.19 24.21
CA ALA A 314 -4.35 27.03 25.13
C ALA A 314 -4.20 28.49 24.65
N GLU A 315 -4.38 28.74 23.36
CA GLU A 315 -4.33 30.07 22.79
C GLU A 315 -5.57 30.88 23.20
N GLU A 316 -5.39 31.95 23.99
CA GLU A 316 -6.47 32.83 24.38
C GLU A 316 -6.93 33.70 23.20
N ARG A 317 -8.25 33.85 23.08
CA ARG A 317 -8.85 34.78 22.13
C ARG A 317 -9.16 36.11 22.82
N PRO A 318 -8.93 37.24 22.14
CA PRO A 318 -9.42 38.50 22.64
C PRO A 318 -10.95 38.48 22.72
N PRO A 319 -11.55 39.05 23.80
CA PRO A 319 -12.99 39.04 23.95
C PRO A 319 -13.63 39.85 22.81
N MET A 320 -14.54 39.19 22.08
CA MET A 320 -15.29 39.81 21.01
C MET A 320 -16.40 40.71 21.58
N LYS A 321 -16.32 42.01 21.37
CA LYS A 321 -17.36 42.93 21.80
C LYS A 321 -18.62 42.75 20.94
N ASP A 322 -19.80 42.83 21.59
CA ASP A 322 -21.12 42.87 20.93
C ASP A 322 -21.56 41.63 20.16
N ILE A 323 -20.89 40.48 20.30
CA ILE A 323 -21.30 39.25 19.59
C ILE A 323 -22.77 38.88 19.88
N SER A 324 -23.24 39.11 21.07
CA SER A 324 -24.64 38.84 21.45
C SER A 324 -25.63 39.63 20.61
N THR A 325 -25.37 40.92 20.42
CA THR A 325 -26.19 41.83 19.61
C THR A 325 -26.20 41.40 18.16
N ILE A 326 -25.05 40.98 17.62
CA ILE A 326 -24.94 40.50 16.23
C ILE A 326 -25.74 39.22 16.06
N ILE A 327 -25.64 38.25 16.99
CA ILE A 327 -26.43 37.02 16.97
C ILE A 327 -27.93 37.31 16.99
N GLU A 328 -28.38 38.22 17.86
CA GLU A 328 -29.79 38.63 17.96
C GLU A 328 -30.27 39.27 16.64
N THR A 329 -29.47 40.14 16.06
CA THR A 329 -29.78 40.78 14.77
C THR A 329 -29.90 39.74 13.66
N VAL A 330 -28.93 38.83 13.52
CA VAL A 330 -28.98 37.73 12.52
C VAL A 330 -30.22 36.88 12.67
N ARG A 331 -30.57 36.54 13.92
CA ARG A 331 -31.79 35.76 14.21
C ARG A 331 -33.06 36.47 13.79
N ALA A 332 -33.13 37.76 14.11
CA ALA A 332 -34.29 38.60 13.79
C ALA A 332 -34.46 38.72 12.24
N ASP A 333 -33.38 39.00 11.53
CA ASP A 333 -33.40 39.17 10.09
C ASP A 333 -33.78 37.87 9.34
N GLN A 334 -33.36 36.72 9.86
CA GLN A 334 -33.68 35.41 9.27
C GLN A 334 -34.98 34.78 9.80
N GLY A 335 -35.68 35.43 10.74
CA GLY A 335 -36.88 34.92 11.35
C GLY A 335 -36.69 33.61 12.14
N LEU A 336 -35.45 33.34 12.60
CA LEU A 336 -35.06 32.08 13.24
C LEU A 336 -35.36 32.15 14.76
N ARG A 337 -35.98 31.09 15.25
CA ARG A 337 -36.13 30.87 16.71
C ARG A 337 -35.09 29.86 17.16
N THR A 338 -34.23 30.22 18.10
CA THR A 338 -33.22 29.33 18.66
C THR A 338 -33.49 29.03 20.12
N SER A 339 -33.17 27.84 20.56
CA SER A 339 -33.12 27.50 21.99
C SER A 339 -31.89 28.12 22.66
N GLY A 340 -31.87 28.24 23.97
CA GLY A 340 -30.71 28.74 24.70
C GLY A 340 -29.44 27.89 24.47
N LYS A 341 -29.58 26.56 24.24
CA LYS A 341 -28.45 25.69 23.91
C LYS A 341 -27.88 25.98 22.52
N GLN A 342 -28.73 26.23 21.51
CA GLN A 342 -28.30 26.60 20.15
C GLN A 342 -27.60 27.95 20.16
N GLU A 343 -28.09 28.92 20.90
CA GLU A 343 -27.43 30.21 21.05
C GLU A 343 -26.08 30.09 21.76
N SER A 344 -26.01 29.30 22.81
CA SER A 344 -24.73 28.97 23.48
C SER A 344 -23.73 28.35 22.49
N ALA A 345 -24.18 27.42 21.63
CA ALA A 345 -23.31 26.80 20.62
C ALA A 345 -22.76 27.83 19.64
N VAL A 346 -23.60 28.78 19.15
CA VAL A 346 -23.13 29.87 18.29
C VAL A 346 -22.09 30.73 19.02
N ARG A 347 -22.33 31.14 20.25
CA ARG A 347 -21.39 31.93 21.06
C ARG A 347 -20.04 31.21 21.24
N THR A 348 -20.10 29.89 21.56
CA THR A 348 -18.92 29.07 21.77
C THR A 348 -18.02 29.04 20.52
N ALA A 349 -18.60 28.98 19.31
CA ALA A 349 -17.86 29.00 18.06
C ALA A 349 -17.00 30.26 17.86
N PHE A 350 -17.39 31.40 18.48
CA PHE A 350 -16.65 32.66 18.39
C PHE A 350 -15.76 32.95 19.61
N LEU A 351 -15.95 32.23 20.72
CA LEU A 351 -15.15 32.42 21.93
C LEU A 351 -13.87 31.57 21.95
N TYR A 352 -13.85 30.46 21.24
CA TYR A 352 -12.74 29.51 21.27
C TYR A 352 -12.17 29.25 19.87
N ASN A 353 -10.89 28.96 19.80
CA ASN A 353 -10.20 28.61 18.55
C ASN A 353 -10.69 27.26 17.98
N LEU A 354 -11.14 26.40 18.87
CA LEU A 354 -11.69 25.10 18.55
C LEU A 354 -12.99 24.89 19.31
N SER A 355 -14.05 24.55 18.62
CA SER A 355 -15.34 24.22 19.24
C SER A 355 -15.95 22.98 18.61
N VAL A 356 -16.65 22.19 19.43
CA VAL A 356 -17.35 20.97 19.02
C VAL A 356 -18.82 21.13 19.31
N ILE A 357 -19.65 21.04 18.26
CA ILE A 357 -21.11 21.14 18.36
C ILE A 357 -21.69 19.75 18.19
N THR A 358 -22.30 19.21 19.24
CA THR A 358 -22.95 17.89 19.23
C THR A 358 -24.46 18.01 19.38
N GLY A 359 -25.18 17.02 18.89
CA GLY A 359 -26.64 16.96 19.05
C GLY A 359 -27.26 15.83 18.23
N SER A 360 -28.35 15.26 18.74
CA SER A 360 -29.12 14.22 18.06
C SER A 360 -29.67 14.69 16.69
N PRO A 361 -30.07 13.79 15.80
CA PRO A 361 -30.75 14.16 14.56
C PRO A 361 -31.97 15.05 14.84
N GLY A 362 -32.20 16.10 14.03
CA GLY A 362 -33.33 17.00 14.19
C GLY A 362 -33.19 18.09 15.26
N THR A 363 -32.08 18.18 15.99
CA THR A 363 -31.89 19.23 17.03
C THR A 363 -31.53 20.60 16.49
N GLY A 364 -31.52 20.77 15.16
CA GLY A 364 -31.26 22.05 14.51
C GLY A 364 -29.78 22.40 14.36
N LYS A 365 -28.88 21.43 14.30
CA LYS A 365 -27.44 21.67 14.03
C LYS A 365 -27.22 22.52 12.77
N THR A 366 -27.94 22.24 11.69
CA THR A 366 -27.88 23.04 10.45
C THR A 366 -28.31 24.48 10.66
N THR A 367 -29.30 24.74 11.52
CA THR A 367 -29.72 26.10 11.87
C THR A 367 -28.62 26.84 12.61
N VAL A 368 -27.97 26.18 13.57
CA VAL A 368 -26.82 26.73 14.30
C VAL A 368 -25.69 27.08 13.31
N LEU A 369 -25.40 26.18 12.36
CA LEU A 369 -24.39 26.38 11.34
C LEU A 369 -24.69 27.60 10.45
N LYS A 370 -25.93 27.76 9.98
CA LYS A 370 -26.35 28.95 9.21
C LYS A 370 -26.11 30.25 9.98
N ILE A 371 -26.48 30.25 11.27
CA ILE A 371 -26.30 31.42 12.12
C ILE A 371 -24.81 31.72 12.29
N ILE A 372 -23.95 30.71 12.52
CA ILE A 372 -22.50 30.90 12.62
C ILE A 372 -21.95 31.53 11.34
N LEU A 373 -22.32 31.00 10.16
CA LEU A 373 -21.86 31.50 8.89
C LEU A 373 -22.27 32.98 8.66
N GLU A 374 -23.52 33.31 8.98
CA GLU A 374 -24.03 34.65 8.79
C GLU A 374 -23.43 35.66 9.79
N VAL A 375 -23.28 35.27 11.05
CA VAL A 375 -22.60 36.07 12.06
C VAL A 375 -21.17 36.31 11.64
N TYR A 376 -20.45 35.25 11.16
CA TYR A 376 -19.08 35.36 10.70
C TYR A 376 -18.94 36.36 9.54
N ARG A 377 -19.77 36.26 8.52
CA ARG A 377 -19.77 37.17 7.35
C ARG A 377 -20.00 38.63 7.74
N ARG A 378 -20.81 38.88 8.78
CA ARG A 378 -21.07 40.26 9.26
C ARG A 378 -19.88 40.82 10.01
N ILE A 379 -19.16 39.97 10.72
CA ILE A 379 -17.97 40.40 11.49
C ILE A 379 -16.75 40.52 10.58
N TYR A 380 -16.58 39.55 9.68
CA TYR A 380 -15.45 39.43 8.77
C TYR A 380 -15.92 39.32 7.30
N PRO A 381 -16.29 40.44 6.64
CA PRO A 381 -16.85 40.41 5.29
C PRO A 381 -15.90 39.78 4.26
N ASP A 382 -14.59 39.94 4.43
CA ASP A 382 -13.54 39.42 3.53
C ASP A 382 -12.92 38.11 4.02
N GLY A 383 -13.42 37.56 5.14
CA GLY A 383 -12.90 36.35 5.75
C GLY A 383 -13.21 35.10 4.90
N LYS A 384 -12.21 34.26 4.72
CA LYS A 384 -12.29 33.02 3.93
C LYS A 384 -12.91 31.90 4.73
N ILE A 385 -14.03 31.38 4.26
CA ILE A 385 -14.76 30.25 4.87
C ILE A 385 -14.52 28.99 4.05
N VAL A 386 -14.19 27.89 4.72
CA VAL A 386 -14.13 26.57 4.11
C VAL A 386 -15.06 25.62 4.84
N LEU A 387 -15.95 25.00 4.08
CA LEU A 387 -16.89 23.98 4.57
C LEU A 387 -16.47 22.61 4.05
N MET A 388 -16.29 21.65 4.94
CA MET A 388 -15.87 20.30 4.59
C MET A 388 -16.75 19.23 5.21
N ALA A 389 -16.76 18.06 4.58
CA ALA A 389 -17.32 16.85 5.17
C ALA A 389 -16.50 15.62 4.73
N PRO A 390 -16.50 14.51 5.47
CA PRO A 390 -15.71 13.33 5.11
C PRO A 390 -16.18 12.65 3.80
N THR A 391 -17.46 12.81 3.43
CA THR A 391 -18.04 12.18 2.23
C THR A 391 -18.67 13.19 1.29
N GLY A 392 -18.68 12.88 -0.03
CA GLY A 392 -19.31 13.73 -1.04
C GLY A 392 -20.83 13.91 -0.85
N ARG A 393 -21.50 12.93 -0.22
CA ARG A 393 -22.94 13.08 0.11
C ARG A 393 -23.15 14.07 1.25
N ALA A 394 -22.28 14.03 2.26
CA ALA A 394 -22.35 14.96 3.39
C ALA A 394 -22.01 16.40 2.95
N SER A 395 -20.97 16.58 2.11
CA SER A 395 -20.61 17.91 1.60
C SER A 395 -21.71 18.53 0.75
N ARG A 396 -22.37 17.76 -0.12
CA ARG A 396 -23.55 18.25 -0.88
C ARG A 396 -24.70 18.67 0.01
N ARG A 397 -25.04 17.85 1.01
CA ARG A 397 -26.06 18.20 2.01
C ARG A 397 -25.73 19.48 2.76
N MET A 398 -24.46 19.65 3.13
CA MET A 398 -23.97 20.85 3.78
C MET A 398 -24.15 22.07 2.88
N ALA A 399 -23.74 21.99 1.60
CA ALA A 399 -23.96 23.04 0.61
C ALA A 399 -25.44 23.42 0.45
N GLU A 400 -26.30 22.45 0.17
CA GLU A 400 -27.75 22.66 0.02
C GLU A 400 -28.39 23.28 1.28
N SER A 401 -27.99 22.78 2.44
CA SER A 401 -28.60 23.20 3.71
C SER A 401 -28.12 24.55 4.19
N THR A 402 -26.90 24.98 3.86
CA THR A 402 -26.32 26.26 4.27
C THR A 402 -26.47 27.35 3.21
N GLY A 403 -26.74 26.97 1.95
CA GLY A 403 -26.66 27.87 0.80
C GLY A 403 -25.23 28.25 0.41
N PHE A 404 -24.23 27.50 0.89
CA PHE A 404 -22.81 27.72 0.61
C PHE A 404 -22.34 26.69 -0.44
N GLU A 405 -22.29 27.10 -1.70
CA GLU A 405 -22.05 26.19 -2.83
C GLU A 405 -20.65 25.53 -2.85
N GLU A 406 -19.67 26.15 -2.20
CA GLU A 406 -18.26 25.70 -2.21
C GLU A 406 -17.92 24.62 -1.16
N ALA A 407 -18.93 23.98 -0.53
CA ALA A 407 -18.67 22.89 0.41
C ALA A 407 -18.06 21.68 -0.30
N CYS A 408 -16.95 21.16 0.21
CA CYS A 408 -16.17 20.09 -0.42
C CYS A 408 -15.92 18.89 0.50
N THR A 409 -15.35 17.82 -0.04
CA THR A 409 -14.89 16.71 0.79
C THR A 409 -13.58 17.09 1.49
N MET A 410 -13.31 16.53 2.68
CA MET A 410 -12.05 16.76 3.38
C MET A 410 -10.82 16.40 2.50
N HIS A 411 -10.89 15.31 1.74
CA HIS A 411 -9.82 14.92 0.81
C HIS A 411 -9.58 16.01 -0.25
N SER A 412 -10.63 16.55 -0.84
CA SER A 412 -10.52 17.62 -1.84
C SER A 412 -10.02 18.93 -1.22
N GLY A 413 -10.60 19.33 -0.09
CA GLY A 413 -10.23 20.58 0.58
C GLY A 413 -8.80 20.58 1.14
N LEU A 414 -8.26 19.40 1.47
CA LEU A 414 -6.87 19.23 1.91
C LEU A 414 -5.90 18.92 0.75
N GLY A 415 -6.37 18.88 -0.50
CA GLY A 415 -5.53 18.58 -1.66
C GLY A 415 -4.93 17.16 -1.63
N LEU A 416 -5.62 16.21 -0.96
CA LEU A 416 -5.20 14.82 -0.89
C LEU A 416 -5.64 14.10 -2.18
N VAL A 417 -4.69 13.86 -3.07
CA VAL A 417 -4.93 13.17 -4.36
C VAL A 417 -4.93 11.65 -4.12
N SER A 418 -5.83 10.91 -4.78
CA SER A 418 -5.76 9.45 -4.83
C SER A 418 -4.53 9.02 -5.63
N GLU A 419 -3.85 7.94 -5.22
CA GLU A 419 -2.64 7.39 -5.88
C GLU A 419 -2.85 7.02 -7.37
N GLU A 420 -4.07 7.06 -7.87
CA GLU A 420 -4.41 6.75 -9.28
C GLU A 420 -4.23 7.96 -10.22
N ASP A 421 -4.07 9.18 -9.71
CA ASP A 421 -3.95 10.43 -10.49
C ASP A 421 -2.55 11.06 -10.44
N GLU A 422 -1.49 10.26 -10.57
CA GLU A 422 -0.09 10.78 -10.62
C GLU A 422 0.20 11.75 -11.79
N GLY A 423 -0.77 11.98 -12.68
CA GLY A 423 -0.65 12.91 -13.81
C GLY A 423 -0.94 14.38 -13.52
N SER A 424 -1.63 14.70 -12.44
CA SER A 424 -1.96 16.08 -12.03
C SER A 424 -1.13 16.49 -10.82
N ARG A 425 -0.03 17.19 -11.03
CA ARG A 425 0.72 17.88 -9.98
C ARG A 425 -0.12 19.02 -9.40
N THR A 426 -1.11 18.72 -8.58
CA THR A 426 -1.68 19.70 -7.67
C THR A 426 -0.65 19.98 -6.59
N LYS A 427 -0.28 21.24 -6.45
CA LYS A 427 0.65 21.72 -5.41
C LYS A 427 0.18 21.21 -4.06
N LYS A 428 1.05 20.49 -3.35
CA LYS A 428 0.89 20.16 -1.94
C LYS A 428 0.63 21.48 -1.20
N GLN A 429 -0.59 21.67 -0.74
CA GLN A 429 -0.95 22.89 0.00
C GLN A 429 -0.48 22.66 1.43
N ASP A 430 0.62 23.29 1.81
CA ASP A 430 1.24 23.13 3.14
C ASP A 430 0.35 23.70 4.27
N SER A 431 -0.61 24.57 3.95
CA SER A 431 -1.60 25.10 4.90
C SER A 431 -2.92 25.39 4.21
N LEU A 432 -4.03 25.22 4.92
CA LEU A 432 -5.36 25.58 4.47
C LEU A 432 -5.48 27.12 4.45
N ASP A 433 -5.81 27.70 3.29
CA ASP A 433 -6.04 29.14 3.17
C ASP A 433 -7.49 29.46 3.55
N ALA A 434 -7.76 29.44 4.86
CA ALA A 434 -9.07 29.69 5.44
C ALA A 434 -8.93 30.34 6.79
N ASP A 435 -9.92 31.14 7.13
CA ASP A 435 -10.05 31.89 8.37
C ASP A 435 -11.11 31.26 9.28
N LEU A 436 -12.17 30.69 8.67
CA LEU A 436 -13.14 29.84 9.34
C LEU A 436 -13.22 28.50 8.64
N VAL A 437 -13.00 27.41 9.36
CA VAL A 437 -13.17 26.05 8.82
C VAL A 437 -14.27 25.34 9.60
N ILE A 438 -15.22 24.79 8.90
CA ILE A 438 -16.29 23.99 9.50
C ILE A 438 -16.30 22.61 8.88
N VAL A 439 -16.27 21.57 9.72
CA VAL A 439 -16.34 20.17 9.29
C VAL A 439 -17.60 19.54 9.85
N ASP A 440 -18.50 19.09 8.96
CA ASP A 440 -19.68 18.32 9.35
C ASP A 440 -19.38 16.81 9.36
N GLU A 441 -20.10 16.03 10.13
CA GLU A 441 -19.96 14.57 10.28
C GLU A 441 -18.54 14.13 10.70
N PHE A 442 -17.88 14.87 11.58
CA PHE A 442 -16.50 14.59 12.01
C PHE A 442 -16.32 13.21 12.67
N SER A 443 -17.38 12.63 13.19
CA SER A 443 -17.36 11.25 13.73
C SER A 443 -17.00 10.17 12.72
N MET A 444 -17.10 10.45 11.41
CA MET A 444 -16.67 9.55 10.32
C MET A 444 -15.22 9.74 9.92
N VAL A 445 -14.52 10.69 10.53
CA VAL A 445 -13.12 11.01 10.20
C VAL A 445 -12.20 10.09 10.98
N ASP A 446 -11.34 9.36 10.27
CA ASP A 446 -10.32 8.54 10.90
C ASP A 446 -9.13 9.40 11.40
N MET A 447 -8.27 8.80 12.23
CA MET A 447 -7.13 9.50 12.82
C MET A 447 -6.13 10.01 11.78
N TRP A 448 -5.95 9.30 10.66
CA TRP A 448 -5.05 9.74 9.60
C TRP A 448 -5.56 11.04 8.96
N LEU A 449 -6.83 11.07 8.58
CA LEU A 449 -7.47 12.24 7.99
C LEU A 449 -7.58 13.39 8.99
N ALA A 450 -7.88 13.10 10.26
CA ALA A 450 -7.87 14.08 11.35
C ALA A 450 -6.47 14.69 11.51
N GLY A 451 -5.41 13.87 11.55
CA GLY A 451 -4.03 14.36 11.62
C GLY A 451 -3.66 15.27 10.45
N LYS A 452 -4.02 14.89 9.22
CA LYS A 452 -3.81 15.75 8.04
C LYS A 452 -4.56 17.07 8.13
N PHE A 453 -5.81 17.01 8.58
CA PHE A 453 -6.66 18.17 8.77
C PHE A 453 -6.06 19.14 9.79
N PHE A 454 -5.79 18.69 11.02
CA PHE A 454 -5.21 19.54 12.05
C PHE A 454 -3.82 20.06 11.67
N SER A 455 -3.04 19.29 10.89
CA SER A 455 -1.74 19.77 10.38
C SER A 455 -1.86 20.84 9.31
N ALA A 456 -2.93 20.85 8.54
CA ALA A 456 -3.18 21.86 7.51
C ALA A 456 -3.72 23.20 8.05
N LEU A 457 -4.26 23.22 9.27
CA LEU A 457 -4.74 24.45 9.89
C LEU A 457 -3.56 25.39 10.18
N LYS A 458 -3.70 26.67 9.83
CA LYS A 458 -2.67 27.69 10.07
C LYS A 458 -2.34 27.81 11.56
N ASN A 459 -1.07 27.97 11.89
CA ASN A 459 -0.67 28.44 13.21
C ASN A 459 -0.83 29.95 13.21
N HIS A 460 -1.83 30.44 13.92
CA HIS A 460 -2.03 31.88 14.01
C HIS A 460 -1.05 32.49 15.03
N THR A 461 -0.08 33.25 14.54
CA THR A 461 0.79 34.13 15.33
C THR A 461 0.32 35.59 15.25
N GLY A 462 -0.97 35.85 15.08
CA GLY A 462 -1.59 37.18 14.96
C GLY A 462 -3.07 37.02 14.68
N GLU A 463 -3.89 37.97 14.91
CA GLU A 463 -5.35 38.07 14.88
C GLU A 463 -6.11 36.77 14.55
N LEU A 464 -6.67 36.15 15.60
CA LEU A 464 -7.22 34.80 15.61
C LEU A 464 -8.62 34.73 15.00
N GLU A 465 -8.81 33.89 14.01
CA GLU A 465 -10.11 33.62 13.38
C GLU A 465 -10.69 32.26 13.81
N PRO A 466 -12.03 32.12 13.95
CA PRO A 466 -12.64 30.97 14.58
C PRO A 466 -12.64 29.71 13.74
N VAL A 467 -12.32 28.57 14.34
CA VAL A 467 -12.47 27.25 13.76
C VAL A 467 -13.60 26.51 14.50
N ALA A 468 -14.70 26.18 13.83
CA ALA A 468 -15.83 25.47 14.41
C ALA A 468 -15.97 24.05 13.85
N TYR A 469 -16.16 23.07 14.72
CA TYR A 469 -16.33 21.66 14.35
C TYR A 469 -17.67 21.11 14.86
N GLN A 470 -18.27 20.23 14.06
CA GLN A 470 -19.50 19.53 14.44
C GLN A 470 -19.23 18.03 14.53
N ILE A 471 -19.41 17.43 15.70
CA ILE A 471 -19.38 15.98 15.92
C ILE A 471 -20.79 15.53 16.29
N PRO A 472 -21.42 14.61 15.55
CA PRO A 472 -22.63 13.96 16.01
C PRO A 472 -22.33 13.06 17.20
N GLN A 473 -23.21 13.02 18.19
CA GLN A 473 -23.13 11.99 19.24
C GLN A 473 -23.28 10.61 18.60
N MET A 474 -22.36 9.69 18.93
CA MET A 474 -22.60 8.27 18.71
C MET A 474 -23.88 7.89 19.47
N ALA A 475 -24.78 7.19 18.83
CA ALA A 475 -25.90 6.55 19.53
C ALA A 475 -25.29 5.47 20.44
N ASP A 476 -25.72 5.46 21.73
CA ASP A 476 -25.40 4.41 22.69
C ASP A 476 -25.87 3.03 22.20
#